data_0703912a37ded2dd7413daa750404901
#
_entry.id   0703912a37ded2dd7413daa750404901
#
_cell.length_a   1.000
_cell.length_b   1.000
_cell.length_c   1.000
_cell.angle_alpha   90.00
_cell.angle_beta   90.00
_cell.angle_gamma   90.00
#
_symmetry.space_group_name_H-M   'P 1'
#
loop_
_entity.id
_entity.type
_entity.pdbx_description
1 polymer ?
#
loop_
_entity_poly.entity_id
_entity_poly.type
_entity_poly.pdbx_seq_one_letter_code
_entity_poly.pdbx_strand_id
1 'polypeptide(L)'
;MAHPIIHAKSSAKKFGGKWEDYINIHNWFDETKSWYGHSNHRMFRHHSEGIFEMEKIFGDHFINSDGKVVYTRYVGEQHVKEDCYNHIPSAKEWIMAIEGKERPMWMMRTLEINVD
;
A
#
# COMPACT_ATOMS: atom_id res chain seq x y z
N MET A 1 -4.59 9.70 6.36
CA MET A 1 -3.88 8.48 5.93
C MET A 1 -4.03 7.40 6.99
N ALA A 2 -4.36 6.19 6.57
CA ALA A 2 -4.58 5.12 7.52
C ALA A 2 -3.24 4.64 8.13
N HIS A 3 -3.29 4.26 9.40
CA HIS A 3 -2.15 3.62 10.06
C HIS A 3 -1.90 2.25 9.42
N PRO A 4 -0.63 1.78 9.34
CA PRO A 4 -0.33 0.45 8.78
C PRO A 4 -1.16 -0.70 9.36
N ILE A 5 -1.51 -0.65 10.64
CA ILE A 5 -2.36 -1.66 11.27
C ILE A 5 -3.75 -1.71 10.63
N ILE A 6 -4.31 -0.58 10.22
CA ILE A 6 -5.62 -0.53 9.57
C ILE A 6 -5.56 -1.22 8.21
N HIS A 7 -4.51 -0.96 7.43
CA HIS A 7 -4.27 -1.68 6.18
C HIS A 7 -4.11 -3.19 6.41
N ALA A 8 -3.37 -3.57 7.47
CA ALA A 8 -3.15 -4.97 7.81
C ALA A 8 -4.44 -5.68 8.23
N LYS A 9 -5.30 -5.01 9.00
CA LYS A 9 -6.63 -5.53 9.35
C LYS A 9 -7.52 -5.69 8.12
N SER A 10 -7.43 -4.75 7.17
CA SER A 10 -8.12 -4.87 5.88
C SER A 10 -7.62 -6.09 5.10
N SER A 11 -6.31 -6.35 5.11
CA SER A 11 -5.73 -7.55 4.49
C SER A 11 -6.28 -8.83 5.11
N ALA A 12 -6.33 -8.91 6.44
CA ALA A 12 -6.86 -10.07 7.13
C ALA A 12 -8.33 -10.31 6.77
N LYS A 13 -9.10 -9.25 6.62
CA LYS A 13 -10.50 -9.34 6.19
C LYS A 13 -10.63 -9.86 4.77
N LYS A 14 -9.72 -9.50 3.87
CA LYS A 14 -9.74 -9.90 2.46
C LYS A 14 -9.16 -11.28 2.22
N PHE A 15 -8.05 -11.60 2.86
CA PHE A 15 -7.25 -12.79 2.55
C PHE A 15 -7.31 -13.86 3.65
N GLY A 16 -7.87 -13.55 4.80
CA GLY A 16 -7.88 -14.43 5.97
C GLY A 16 -6.64 -14.23 6.85
N GLY A 17 -6.49 -15.09 7.83
CA GLY A 17 -5.39 -14.99 8.78
C GLY A 17 -5.57 -13.84 9.75
N LYS A 18 -4.46 -13.36 10.26
CA LYS A 18 -4.39 -12.28 11.27
C LYS A 18 -3.71 -11.05 10.65
N TRP A 19 -3.99 -9.86 11.22
CA TRP A 19 -3.35 -8.64 10.72
C TRP A 19 -1.82 -8.70 10.86
N GLU A 20 -1.31 -9.43 11.85
CA GLU A 20 0.14 -9.60 12.05
C GLU A 20 0.82 -10.30 10.87
N ASP A 21 0.07 -11.11 10.13
CA ASP A 21 0.60 -11.78 8.93
C ASP A 21 0.99 -10.78 7.83
N TYR A 22 0.43 -9.57 7.86
CA TYR A 22 0.55 -8.59 6.77
C TYR A 22 1.27 -7.31 7.17
N ILE A 23 1.48 -7.09 8.46
CA ILE A 23 1.94 -5.79 8.98
C ILE A 23 3.29 -5.35 8.40
N ASN A 24 4.20 -6.28 8.17
CA ASN A 24 5.53 -5.94 7.66
C ASN A 24 5.47 -5.34 6.26
N ILE A 25 4.56 -5.84 5.42
CA ILE A 25 4.37 -5.32 4.07
C ILE A 25 3.83 -3.89 4.14
N HIS A 26 2.83 -3.66 4.98
CA HIS A 26 2.22 -2.33 5.12
C HIS A 26 3.19 -1.33 5.74
N ASN A 27 3.99 -1.75 6.71
CA ASN A 27 5.04 -0.91 7.28
C ASN A 27 6.06 -0.48 6.22
N TRP A 28 6.40 -1.38 5.31
CA TRP A 28 7.35 -1.05 4.24
C TRP A 28 6.86 0.12 3.38
N PHE A 29 5.58 0.11 2.99
CA PHE A 29 5.02 1.21 2.20
C PHE A 29 5.03 2.54 2.95
N ASP A 30 4.78 2.53 4.25
CA ASP A 30 4.66 3.75 5.06
C ASP A 30 5.96 4.19 5.72
N GLU A 31 7.02 3.39 5.61
CA GLU A 31 8.34 3.70 6.16
C GLU A 31 8.88 5.04 5.62
N THR A 32 8.52 5.39 4.40
CA THR A 32 8.97 6.63 3.75
C THR A 32 8.45 7.91 4.42
N LYS A 33 7.50 7.80 5.34
CA LYS A 33 7.10 8.95 6.19
C LYS A 33 8.27 9.51 6.99
N SER A 34 9.23 8.66 7.36
CA SER A 34 10.41 9.10 8.10
C SER A 34 11.36 9.90 7.22
N TRP A 35 11.26 9.75 5.89
CA TRP A 35 12.09 10.49 4.95
C TRP A 35 11.46 11.84 4.59
N TYR A 36 10.14 11.88 4.55
CA TYR A 36 9.38 13.06 4.14
C TYR A 36 8.00 13.02 4.81
N GLY A 37 7.78 13.86 5.80
CA GLY A 37 6.59 13.82 6.65
C GLY A 37 5.29 14.29 6.00
N HIS A 38 5.32 14.76 4.75
CA HIS A 38 4.13 15.16 4.01
C HIS A 38 3.47 13.94 3.38
N SER A 39 2.14 14.02 3.10
CA SER A 39 1.43 12.93 2.42
C SER A 39 2.06 12.52 1.08
N ASN A 40 2.79 13.43 0.43
CA ASN A 40 3.53 13.13 -0.80
C ASN A 40 4.70 12.15 -0.61
N HIS A 41 5.01 11.70 0.64
CA HIS A 41 5.96 10.61 0.86
C HIS A 41 5.57 9.36 0.07
N ARG A 42 4.30 9.26 -0.27
CA ARG A 42 3.75 8.13 -1.04
C ARG A 42 4.38 7.99 -2.41
N MET A 43 4.91 9.09 -3.00
CA MET A 43 5.59 9.02 -4.29
C MET A 43 6.80 8.10 -4.31
N PHE A 44 7.37 7.77 -3.15
CA PHE A 44 8.55 6.93 -3.07
C PHE A 44 8.23 5.45 -3.28
N ARG A 45 7.07 4.97 -2.80
CA ARG A 45 6.73 3.55 -2.85
C ARG A 45 5.29 3.22 -3.24
N HIS A 46 4.36 4.17 -3.16
CA HIS A 46 2.94 3.93 -3.43
C HIS A 46 2.64 4.00 -4.93
N HIS A 47 3.18 3.07 -5.69
CA HIS A 47 3.00 2.98 -7.13
C HIS A 47 3.30 1.55 -7.61
N SER A 48 3.01 1.27 -8.89
CA SER A 48 3.21 -0.06 -9.46
C SER A 48 4.65 -0.55 -9.31
N GLU A 49 5.64 0.32 -9.50
CA GLU A 49 7.05 -0.03 -9.34
C GLU A 49 7.38 -0.39 -7.89
N GLY A 50 6.81 0.34 -6.95
CA GLY A 50 6.95 0.04 -5.52
C GLY A 50 6.36 -1.30 -5.14
N ILE A 51 5.23 -1.68 -5.75
CA ILE A 51 4.62 -2.99 -5.52
C ILE A 51 5.57 -4.11 -5.96
N PHE A 52 6.21 -3.97 -7.13
CA PHE A 52 7.17 -4.97 -7.61
C PHE A 52 8.45 -5.01 -6.75
N GLU A 53 8.92 -3.87 -6.27
CA GLU A 53 10.04 -3.82 -5.32
C GLU A 53 9.70 -4.57 -4.03
N MET A 54 8.53 -4.32 -3.49
CA MET A 54 8.04 -4.98 -2.28
C MET A 54 7.97 -6.49 -2.49
N GLU A 55 7.46 -6.94 -3.63
CA GLU A 55 7.38 -8.36 -3.97
C GLU A 55 8.77 -9.02 -3.98
N LYS A 56 9.78 -8.33 -4.48
CA LYS A 56 11.16 -8.83 -4.46
C LYS A 56 11.69 -8.99 -3.04
N ILE A 57 11.34 -8.08 -2.15
CA ILE A 57 11.81 -8.09 -0.76
C ILE A 57 11.15 -9.21 0.04
N PHE A 58 9.84 -9.35 -0.08
CA PHE A 58 9.05 -10.27 0.76
C PHE A 58 8.79 -11.63 0.10
N GLY A 59 9.16 -11.80 -1.18
CA GLY A 59 8.84 -13.00 -1.96
C GLY A 59 7.49 -12.88 -2.65
N ASP A 60 7.23 -13.77 -3.63
CA ASP A 60 6.02 -13.69 -4.45
C ASP A 60 4.76 -14.21 -3.74
N HIS A 61 4.92 -14.99 -2.68
CA HIS A 61 3.80 -15.49 -1.87
C HIS A 61 4.26 -15.83 -0.47
N PHE A 62 3.31 -16.00 0.42
CA PHE A 62 3.53 -16.50 1.78
C PHE A 62 2.30 -17.27 2.24
N ILE A 63 2.45 -18.02 3.33
CA ILE A 63 1.35 -18.75 3.95
C ILE A 63 0.89 -17.95 5.16
N ASN A 64 -0.39 -17.58 5.21
CA ASN A 64 -0.92 -16.86 6.36
C ASN A 64 -1.22 -17.79 7.52
N SER A 65 -1.67 -17.24 8.65
CA SER A 65 -1.95 -18.03 9.86
C SER A 65 -3.15 -18.97 9.71
N ASP A 66 -3.98 -18.81 8.68
CA ASP A 66 -5.04 -19.77 8.33
C ASP A 66 -4.54 -20.89 7.44
N GLY A 67 -3.25 -20.92 7.09
CA GLY A 67 -2.68 -21.92 6.20
C GLY A 67 -2.98 -21.68 4.72
N LYS A 68 -3.42 -20.48 4.36
CA LYS A 68 -3.74 -20.14 2.96
C LYS A 68 -2.55 -19.45 2.30
N VAL A 69 -2.36 -19.71 1.01
CA VAL A 69 -1.38 -19.02 0.18
C VAL A 69 -1.91 -17.61 -0.13
N VAL A 70 -1.10 -16.60 0.14
CA VAL A 70 -1.39 -15.21 -0.19
C VAL A 70 -0.31 -14.72 -1.13
N TYR A 71 -0.69 -14.16 -2.26
CA TYR A 71 0.25 -13.56 -3.20
C TYR A 71 0.60 -12.16 -2.74
N THR A 72 1.88 -11.94 -2.48
CA THR A 72 2.42 -10.70 -1.90
C THR A 72 2.01 -9.48 -2.70
N ARG A 73 2.01 -9.59 -4.04
CA ARG A 73 1.61 -8.49 -4.93
C ARG A 73 0.22 -7.97 -4.62
N TYR A 74 -0.73 -8.84 -4.31
CA TYR A 74 -2.12 -8.42 -4.04
C TYR A 74 -2.23 -7.62 -2.75
N VAL A 75 -1.39 -7.93 -1.76
CA VAL A 75 -1.35 -7.14 -0.52
C VAL A 75 -0.82 -5.74 -0.82
N GLY A 76 0.21 -5.64 -1.65
CA GLY A 76 0.75 -4.34 -2.09
C GLY A 76 -0.25 -3.53 -2.89
N GLU A 77 -0.96 -4.18 -3.83
CA GLU A 77 -2.02 -3.51 -4.60
C GLU A 77 -3.10 -2.97 -3.70
N GLN A 78 -3.50 -3.75 -2.70
CA GLN A 78 -4.49 -3.32 -1.71
C GLN A 78 -4.02 -2.05 -0.98
N HIS A 79 -2.77 -2.04 -0.49
CA HIS A 79 -2.25 -0.89 0.24
C HIS A 79 -2.28 0.37 -0.62
N VAL A 80 -1.77 0.28 -1.84
CA VAL A 80 -1.70 1.43 -2.76
C VAL A 80 -3.10 1.91 -3.12
N LYS A 81 -4.03 0.99 -3.43
CA LYS A 81 -5.42 1.36 -3.74
C LYS A 81 -6.11 2.04 -2.57
N GLU A 82 -5.87 1.58 -1.35
CA GLU A 82 -6.47 2.18 -0.15
C GLU A 82 -5.96 3.61 0.07
N ASP A 83 -4.69 3.86 -0.20
CA ASP A 83 -4.09 5.19 -0.04
C ASP A 83 -4.25 6.10 -1.26
N CYS A 84 -4.53 5.57 -2.43
CA CYS A 84 -4.63 6.33 -3.67
C CYS A 84 -6.01 6.23 -4.31
N TYR A 85 -7.05 6.20 -3.51
CA TYR A 85 -8.44 6.25 -3.91
C TYR A 85 -8.79 5.24 -5.01
N ASN A 86 -8.46 3.97 -4.76
CA ASN A 86 -8.72 2.83 -5.63
C ASN A 86 -7.97 2.86 -6.97
N HIS A 87 -6.89 3.63 -7.03
CA HIS A 87 -6.03 3.75 -8.20
C HIS A 87 -4.62 3.23 -7.87
N ILE A 88 -3.96 2.61 -8.84
CA ILE A 88 -2.55 2.25 -8.73
C ILE A 88 -1.78 3.14 -9.69
N PRO A 89 -1.20 4.26 -9.20
CA PRO A 89 -0.41 5.12 -10.08
C PRO A 89 0.93 4.46 -10.41
N SER A 90 1.54 4.92 -11.50
CA SER A 90 2.95 4.65 -11.76
C SER A 90 3.80 5.70 -11.05
N ALA A 91 5.10 5.43 -10.89
CA ALA A 91 6.05 6.43 -10.40
C ALA A 91 6.02 7.68 -11.29
N LYS A 92 5.91 7.49 -12.60
CA LYS A 92 5.82 8.58 -13.57
C LYS A 92 4.59 9.46 -13.32
N GLU A 93 3.43 8.87 -13.02
CA GLU A 93 2.22 9.64 -12.71
C GLU A 93 2.43 10.55 -11.50
N TRP A 94 3.10 10.05 -10.44
CA TRP A 94 3.44 10.85 -9.28
C TRP A 94 4.32 12.05 -9.66
N ILE A 95 5.38 11.78 -10.40
CA ILE A 95 6.33 12.83 -10.81
C ILE A 95 5.62 13.88 -11.65
N MET A 96 4.83 13.46 -12.63
CA MET A 96 4.11 14.38 -13.50
C MET A 96 3.09 15.22 -12.74
N ALA A 97 2.36 14.62 -11.81
CA ALA A 97 1.38 15.35 -11.00
C ALA A 97 2.07 16.40 -10.12
N ILE A 98 3.18 16.06 -9.49
CA ILE A 98 3.91 16.96 -8.61
C ILE A 98 4.53 18.11 -9.43
N GLU A 99 5.23 17.80 -10.52
CA GLU A 99 5.86 18.80 -11.39
C GLU A 99 4.83 19.72 -12.04
N GLY A 100 3.71 19.15 -12.50
CA GLY A 100 2.63 19.91 -13.10
C GLY A 100 1.73 20.63 -12.11
N LYS A 101 1.99 20.45 -10.80
CA LYS A 101 1.14 21.01 -9.71
C LYS A 101 -0.31 20.58 -9.85
N GLU A 102 -0.54 19.40 -10.38
CA GLU A 102 -1.87 18.82 -10.51
C GLU A 102 -2.34 18.21 -9.19
N ARG A 103 -3.66 18.08 -9.06
CA ARG A 103 -4.30 17.52 -7.87
C ARG A 103 -5.31 16.46 -8.25
N PRO A 104 -4.87 15.35 -8.87
CA PRO A 104 -5.81 14.28 -9.23
C PRO A 104 -6.44 13.66 -7.97
N MET A 105 -7.63 13.10 -8.14
CA MET A 105 -8.40 12.53 -7.03
C MET A 105 -7.59 11.46 -6.27
N TRP A 106 -6.87 10.61 -6.98
CA TRP A 106 -6.08 9.53 -6.36
C TRP A 106 -4.95 10.05 -5.47
N MET A 107 -4.47 11.27 -5.74
CA MET A 107 -3.41 11.90 -4.96
C MET A 107 -3.97 12.62 -3.72
N MET A 108 -5.23 13.04 -3.79
CA MET A 108 -5.87 13.89 -2.79
C MET A 108 -6.68 13.12 -1.75
N ARG A 109 -7.11 11.90 -2.07
CA ARG A 109 -8.04 11.14 -1.23
C ARG A 109 -7.55 9.72 -0.97
N THR A 110 -8.02 9.17 0.15
CA THR A 110 -7.85 7.75 0.48
C THR A 110 -9.22 7.09 0.47
N LEU A 111 -9.24 5.77 0.34
CA LEU A 111 -10.48 5.02 0.54
C LEU A 111 -10.80 4.96 2.03
N GLU A 112 -12.08 4.93 2.34
CA GLU A 112 -12.54 4.61 3.68
C GLU A 112 -12.34 3.12 3.90
N ILE A 113 -11.62 2.75 4.96
CA ILE A 113 -11.32 1.36 5.29
C ILE A 113 -12.16 0.94 6.49
N ASN A 114 -13.07 0.00 6.28
CA ASN A 114 -13.87 -0.57 7.34
C ASN A 114 -13.27 -1.92 7.77
N VAL A 115 -12.76 -1.98 9.00
CA VAL A 115 -12.10 -3.17 9.55
C VAL A 115 -12.87 -3.79 10.72
N ASP A 116 -14.03 -3.27 11.01
CA ASP A 116 -14.90 -3.79 12.09
C ASP A 116 -15.70 -5.03 11.66
#